data_84f9f9d84191c721d84cc1750a174270
#
_entry.id   84f9f9d84191c721d84cc1750a174270
#
_cell.length_a   1.000
_cell.length_b   1.000
_cell.length_c   1.000
_cell.angle_alpha   90.00
_cell.angle_beta   90.00
_cell.angle_gamma   90.00
#
_symmetry.space_group_name_H-M   'P 1'
#
loop_
_entity.id
_entity.type
_entity.pdbx_description
1 polymer ?
#
loop_
_entity_poly.entity_id
_entity_poly.type
_entity_poly.pdbx_seq_one_letter_code
_entity_poly.pdbx_strand_id
1 'polypeptide(L)'
;RPYLAEDGYVVSLQNCINEERIARVVGWGKTMGCIASMISVELTEPGHIVRNVELGGEKHTVFRAGEMHGRITARATEVAELMKGGDSSKVTSNLWGERWSKLCINTMRNGLSACTGMNGIQRDTEDFSRDVSIRLASEAIRVGRALGYDIESLGGMETQWIVDAAAGDTEAQNRCRDDLAEQCKHRTPGQRPSMGQDIRKGRRTEIDFINGFIVDKGREVGIETPVNMALVDLVKRVERGELAQSPDNVKGI
;
A
#
# COMPACT_ATOMS: atom_id res chain seq x y z
N ARG A 1 19.22 9.42 -16.75
CA ARG A 1 20.52 8.78 -16.68
C ARG A 1 21.68 9.77 -16.91
N PRO A 2 21.63 10.69 -17.90
CA PRO A 2 22.77 11.60 -18.18
C PRO A 2 23.12 12.57 -17.03
N TYR A 3 22.19 12.78 -16.10
CA TYR A 3 22.39 13.69 -14.95
C TYR A 3 22.75 12.95 -13.64
N LEU A 4 22.86 11.62 -13.67
CA LEU A 4 23.25 10.83 -12.51
C LEU A 4 24.77 10.66 -12.50
N ALA A 5 25.42 11.01 -11.38
CA ALA A 5 26.85 10.81 -11.21
C ALA A 5 27.25 9.34 -11.37
N GLU A 6 28.53 9.07 -11.59
CA GLU A 6 29.02 7.72 -11.83
C GLU A 6 28.73 6.79 -10.64
N ASP A 7 28.91 7.28 -9.42
CA ASP A 7 28.59 6.62 -8.14
C ASP A 7 27.19 6.92 -7.63
N GLY A 8 26.43 7.77 -8.33
CA GLY A 8 25.08 8.17 -7.96
C GLY A 8 24.04 7.03 -8.11
N TYR A 9 23.00 7.06 -7.30
CA TYR A 9 21.90 6.09 -7.30
C TYR A 9 20.55 6.78 -7.11
N VAL A 10 19.48 6.06 -7.42
CA VAL A 10 18.09 6.54 -7.27
C VAL A 10 17.39 5.72 -6.19
N VAL A 11 16.78 6.39 -5.23
CA VAL A 11 15.99 5.78 -4.17
C VAL A 11 14.50 5.97 -4.46
N SER A 12 13.76 4.89 -4.58
CA SER A 12 12.30 4.91 -4.72
C SER A 12 11.65 5.06 -3.34
N LEU A 13 10.92 6.15 -3.11
CA LEU A 13 10.12 6.37 -1.89
C LEU A 13 8.61 6.33 -2.14
N GLN A 14 8.20 6.27 -3.40
CA GLN A 14 6.80 6.25 -3.81
C GLN A 14 6.08 4.99 -3.32
N ASN A 15 4.75 5.05 -3.29
CA ASN A 15 3.91 3.87 -3.16
C ASN A 15 4.12 2.91 -4.34
N CYS A 16 3.67 1.67 -4.18
CA CYS A 16 3.75 0.63 -5.20
C CYS A 16 5.19 0.12 -5.44
N ILE A 17 5.39 -0.55 -6.55
CA ILE A 17 6.66 -1.16 -6.98
C ILE A 17 7.18 -0.37 -8.19
N ASN A 18 7.98 0.65 -7.94
CA ASN A 18 8.56 1.49 -9.00
C ASN A 18 10.00 1.12 -9.34
N GLU A 19 10.63 0.30 -8.55
CA GLU A 19 12.03 -0.08 -8.67
C GLU A 19 12.33 -0.72 -10.04
N GLU A 20 11.45 -1.56 -10.56
CA GLU A 20 11.59 -2.16 -11.89
C GLU A 20 11.62 -1.09 -13.00
N ARG A 21 10.81 -0.05 -12.88
CA ARG A 21 10.76 1.06 -13.84
C ARG A 21 12.00 1.93 -13.77
N ILE A 22 12.46 2.23 -12.55
CA ILE A 22 13.69 2.99 -12.31
C ILE A 22 14.89 2.22 -12.87
N ALA A 23 14.96 0.90 -12.58
CA ALA A 23 16.04 0.04 -13.05
C ALA A 23 16.13 -0.05 -14.58
N ARG A 24 15.01 0.03 -15.31
CA ARG A 24 15.02 0.11 -16.78
C ARG A 24 15.75 1.36 -17.31
N VAL A 25 15.82 2.43 -16.53
CA VAL A 25 16.46 3.69 -16.92
C VAL A 25 17.91 3.77 -16.43
N VAL A 26 18.15 3.47 -15.15
CA VAL A 26 19.46 3.67 -14.52
C VAL A 26 20.24 2.39 -14.28
N GLY A 27 19.60 1.23 -14.39
CA GLY A 27 20.15 -0.09 -14.07
C GLY A 27 19.89 -0.51 -12.63
N TRP A 28 19.82 -1.82 -12.37
CA TRP A 28 19.56 -2.38 -11.04
C TRP A 28 20.61 -1.97 -10.00
N GLY A 29 21.88 -1.90 -10.41
CA GLY A 29 22.98 -1.49 -9.51
C GLY A 29 22.88 -0.06 -8.99
N LYS A 30 22.09 0.80 -9.64
CA LYS A 30 21.84 2.20 -9.25
C LYS A 30 20.42 2.42 -8.70
N THR A 31 19.68 1.37 -8.43
CA THR A 31 18.31 1.44 -7.91
C THR A 31 18.27 0.94 -6.48
N MET A 32 17.62 1.70 -5.61
CA MET A 32 17.33 1.33 -4.23
C MET A 32 15.87 1.61 -3.90
N GLY A 33 15.35 0.98 -2.86
CA GLY A 33 14.04 1.26 -2.33
C GLY A 33 14.10 1.83 -0.91
N CYS A 34 13.14 2.70 -0.62
CA CYS A 34 12.84 3.14 0.74
C CYS A 34 11.32 3.12 0.93
N ILE A 35 10.86 2.38 1.91
CA ILE A 35 9.44 2.24 2.22
C ILE A 35 9.08 3.28 3.27
N ALA A 36 8.01 4.07 3.05
CA ALA A 36 7.40 4.91 4.06
C ALA A 36 6.09 4.27 4.55
N SER A 37 6.02 3.86 5.81
CA SER A 37 4.87 3.20 6.42
C SER A 37 4.36 3.99 7.61
N MET A 38 3.06 3.86 7.91
CA MET A 38 2.45 4.51 9.08
C MET A 38 2.70 6.03 9.14
N ILE A 39 2.80 6.66 7.98
CA ILE A 39 2.91 8.10 7.82
C ILE A 39 1.71 8.58 7.00
N SER A 40 1.10 9.66 7.43
CA SER A 40 0.01 10.32 6.70
C SER A 40 0.33 11.80 6.61
N VAL A 41 0.54 12.26 5.40
CA VAL A 41 0.79 13.66 5.09
C VAL A 41 -0.18 14.13 4.02
N GLU A 42 -0.56 15.39 4.08
CA GLU A 42 -1.43 16.04 3.11
C GLU A 42 -0.84 17.37 2.67
N LEU A 43 -0.77 17.58 1.36
CA LEU A 43 -0.52 18.88 0.78
C LEU A 43 -1.86 19.64 0.76
N THR A 44 -2.06 20.54 1.72
CA THR A 44 -3.31 21.32 1.88
C THR A 44 -3.39 22.48 0.91
N GLU A 45 -2.26 23.13 0.65
CA GLU A 45 -2.09 24.20 -0.32
C GLU A 45 -0.62 24.22 -0.80
N PRO A 46 -0.29 24.94 -1.89
CA PRO A 46 1.08 25.01 -2.40
C PRO A 46 2.08 25.41 -1.31
N GLY A 47 3.04 24.55 -1.04
CA GLY A 47 4.08 24.77 -0.02
C GLY A 47 3.67 24.47 1.42
N HIS A 48 2.41 24.09 1.69
CA HIS A 48 1.93 23.77 3.03
C HIS A 48 1.59 22.29 3.17
N ILE A 49 2.41 21.57 3.92
CA ILE A 49 2.25 20.14 4.21
C ILE A 49 1.82 19.96 5.65
N VAL A 50 0.73 19.23 5.85
CA VAL A 50 0.22 18.84 7.17
C VAL A 50 0.48 17.35 7.39
N ARG A 51 1.09 17.01 8.51
CA ARG A 51 1.23 15.64 8.97
C ARG A 51 0.03 15.31 9.88
N ASN A 52 -0.70 14.25 9.53
CA ASN A 52 -1.93 13.83 10.20
C ASN A 52 -1.73 12.73 11.25
N VAL A 53 -0.49 12.30 11.50
CA VAL A 53 -0.13 11.27 12.48
C VAL A 53 1.11 11.71 13.25
N GLU A 54 1.22 11.24 14.49
CA GLU A 54 2.39 11.49 15.34
C GLU A 54 3.66 10.89 14.71
N LEU A 55 4.82 11.36 15.16
CA LEU A 55 6.11 10.76 14.81
C LEU A 55 6.18 9.31 15.32
N GLY A 56 6.77 8.44 14.51
CA GLY A 56 7.01 7.04 14.88
C GLY A 56 7.97 6.93 16.06
N GLY A 57 9.06 7.69 16.02
CA GLY A 57 10.05 7.71 17.08
C GLY A 57 10.51 6.30 17.46
N GLU A 58 10.39 5.96 18.75
CA GLU A 58 10.69 4.61 19.26
C GLU A 58 9.50 3.63 19.16
N LYS A 59 8.30 4.13 18.89
CA LYS A 59 7.08 3.31 18.86
C LYS A 59 7.03 2.37 17.65
N HIS A 60 7.44 2.87 16.48
CA HIS A 60 7.47 2.10 15.24
C HIS A 60 8.41 2.72 14.20
N THR A 61 8.91 1.90 13.27
CA THR A 61 9.77 2.38 12.19
C THR A 61 8.92 2.88 11.02
N VAL A 62 9.12 4.15 10.66
CA VAL A 62 8.43 4.81 9.54
C VAL A 62 9.11 4.54 8.22
N PHE A 63 10.44 4.69 8.14
CA PHE A 63 11.20 4.48 6.92
C PHE A 63 12.05 3.22 6.97
N ARG A 64 12.06 2.47 5.87
CA ARG A 64 12.88 1.27 5.72
C ARG A 64 13.61 1.34 4.38
N ALA A 65 14.93 1.56 4.43
CA ALA A 65 15.79 1.62 3.25
C ALA A 65 16.42 0.26 2.99
N GLY A 66 16.45 -0.17 1.74
CA GLY A 66 17.01 -1.47 1.39
C GLY A 66 17.49 -1.57 -0.06
N GLU A 67 18.34 -2.55 -0.27
CA GLU A 67 18.87 -2.92 -1.57
C GLU A 67 17.95 -3.92 -2.27
N MET A 68 17.97 -3.89 -3.61
CA MET A 68 17.21 -4.85 -4.43
C MET A 68 17.64 -6.31 -4.21
N HIS A 69 18.90 -6.52 -3.86
CA HIS A 69 19.47 -7.85 -3.60
C HIS A 69 19.42 -8.29 -2.11
N GLY A 70 18.81 -7.48 -1.24
CA GLY A 70 18.60 -7.81 0.18
C GLY A 70 19.84 -7.72 1.09
N ARG A 71 21.01 -7.35 0.60
CA ARG A 71 22.21 -7.16 1.44
C ARG A 71 22.19 -5.78 2.09
N ILE A 72 22.67 -5.71 3.34
CA ILE A 72 22.89 -4.44 4.03
C ILE A 72 24.20 -3.84 3.50
N THR A 73 24.13 -2.64 2.93
CA THR A 73 25.27 -1.93 2.34
C THR A 73 25.48 -0.57 3.01
N ALA A 74 26.66 0.03 2.80
CA ALA A 74 26.97 1.36 3.31
C ALA A 74 25.95 2.41 2.80
N ARG A 75 25.59 2.38 1.51
CA ARG A 75 24.60 3.34 0.96
C ARG A 75 23.18 3.12 1.50
N ALA A 76 22.77 1.86 1.80
CA ALA A 76 21.50 1.62 2.44
C ALA A 76 21.47 2.19 3.88
N THR A 77 22.59 2.09 4.59
CA THR A 77 22.76 2.70 5.91
C THR A 77 22.75 4.22 5.82
N GLU A 78 23.45 4.82 4.84
CA GLU A 78 23.44 6.24 4.59
C GLU A 78 22.02 6.77 4.34
N VAL A 79 21.26 6.10 3.46
CA VAL A 79 19.86 6.48 3.20
C VAL A 79 19.01 6.39 4.47
N ALA A 80 19.16 5.32 5.25
CA ALA A 80 18.43 5.18 6.51
C ALA A 80 18.79 6.30 7.50
N GLU A 81 20.06 6.68 7.61
CA GLU A 81 20.49 7.79 8.47
C GLU A 81 19.91 9.14 8.00
N LEU A 82 19.94 9.41 6.69
CA LEU A 82 19.33 10.61 6.12
C LEU A 82 17.82 10.69 6.42
N MET A 83 17.12 9.56 6.32
CA MET A 83 15.68 9.52 6.58
C MET A 83 15.31 9.74 8.04
N LYS A 84 16.24 9.55 8.99
CA LYS A 84 16.02 9.89 10.42
C LYS A 84 15.75 11.37 10.65
N GLY A 85 16.18 12.24 9.73
CA GLY A 85 15.83 13.66 9.76
C GLY A 85 14.33 13.94 9.60
N GLY A 86 13.58 13.00 9.00
CA GLY A 86 12.13 13.09 8.83
C GLY A 86 11.32 12.29 9.86
N ASP A 87 11.80 11.11 10.22
CA ASP A 87 11.21 10.22 11.26
C ASP A 87 12.11 9.00 11.46
N SER A 88 11.67 8.06 12.34
CA SER A 88 12.34 6.78 12.59
C SER A 88 12.65 6.00 11.31
N SER A 89 13.85 5.52 11.21
CA SER A 89 14.34 4.84 10.02
C SER A 89 15.29 3.69 10.36
N LYS A 90 15.25 2.64 9.56
CA LYS A 90 16.18 1.49 9.63
C LYS A 90 16.51 0.95 8.25
N VAL A 91 17.57 0.16 8.18
CA VAL A 91 17.88 -0.67 7.00
C VAL A 91 17.04 -1.95 7.05
N THR A 92 16.62 -2.44 5.88
CA THR A 92 15.96 -3.74 5.73
C THR A 92 16.72 -4.66 4.77
N SER A 93 16.73 -5.94 5.08
CA SER A 93 17.19 -7.02 4.19
C SER A 93 16.04 -7.67 3.41
N ASN A 94 14.78 -7.36 3.76
CA ASN A 94 13.56 -7.88 3.13
C ASN A 94 12.81 -6.77 2.38
N LEU A 95 13.50 -5.99 1.55
CA LEU A 95 12.88 -4.85 0.86
C LEU A 95 11.64 -5.27 0.05
N TRP A 96 11.73 -6.36 -0.71
CA TRP A 96 10.63 -6.81 -1.57
C TRP A 96 9.42 -7.30 -0.77
N GLY A 97 9.63 -8.07 0.29
CA GLY A 97 8.56 -8.53 1.15
C GLY A 97 7.86 -7.39 1.88
N GLU A 98 8.62 -6.46 2.45
CA GLU A 98 8.06 -5.27 3.12
C GLU A 98 7.34 -4.33 2.12
N ARG A 99 7.89 -4.15 0.90
CA ARG A 99 7.20 -3.42 -0.19
C ARG A 99 5.86 -4.05 -0.53
N TRP A 100 5.87 -5.37 -0.70
CA TRP A 100 4.65 -6.10 -1.03
C TRP A 100 3.64 -6.07 0.11
N SER A 101 4.09 -6.21 1.36
CA SER A 101 3.22 -6.06 2.55
C SER A 101 2.53 -4.70 2.57
N LYS A 102 3.27 -3.61 2.31
CA LYS A 102 2.68 -2.27 2.18
C LYS A 102 1.72 -2.19 0.99
N LEU A 103 2.05 -2.81 -0.15
CA LEU A 103 1.17 -2.85 -1.32
C LEU A 103 -0.15 -3.57 -0.97
N CYS A 104 -0.13 -4.70 -0.25
CA CYS A 104 -1.33 -5.38 0.23
C CYS A 104 -2.20 -4.46 1.09
N ILE A 105 -1.61 -3.69 2.02
CA ILE A 105 -2.34 -2.71 2.84
C ILE A 105 -2.97 -1.61 1.96
N ASN A 106 -2.26 -1.12 0.95
CA ASN A 106 -2.80 -0.11 0.04
C ASN A 106 -3.93 -0.67 -0.83
N THR A 107 -3.77 -1.91 -1.31
CA THR A 107 -4.75 -2.65 -2.11
C THR A 107 -6.09 -2.78 -1.40
N MET A 108 -6.09 -3.12 -0.12
CA MET A 108 -7.31 -3.29 0.68
C MET A 108 -7.96 -1.96 1.11
N ARG A 109 -7.29 -0.81 0.94
CA ARG A 109 -7.74 0.46 1.53
C ARG A 109 -7.99 1.59 0.54
N ASN A 110 -7.06 1.78 -0.40
CA ASN A 110 -7.03 3.01 -1.19
C ASN A 110 -8.16 3.06 -2.23
N GLY A 111 -8.33 2.00 -3.01
CA GLY A 111 -9.38 1.90 -4.02
C GLY A 111 -10.79 1.91 -3.41
N LEU A 112 -10.98 1.24 -2.26
CA LEU A 112 -12.26 1.28 -1.54
C LEU A 112 -12.63 2.71 -1.14
N SER A 113 -11.71 3.47 -0.56
CA SER A 113 -11.97 4.88 -0.21
C SER A 113 -12.25 5.74 -1.43
N ALA A 114 -11.60 5.44 -2.57
CA ALA A 114 -11.80 6.17 -3.82
C ALA A 114 -13.19 5.96 -4.41
N CYS A 115 -13.70 4.72 -4.46
CA CYS A 115 -14.99 4.45 -5.08
C CYS A 115 -16.19 4.60 -4.13
N THR A 116 -15.99 4.48 -2.82
CA THR A 116 -17.07 4.58 -1.84
C THR A 116 -17.22 5.96 -1.20
N GLY A 117 -16.16 6.76 -1.17
CA GLY A 117 -16.09 8.00 -0.40
C GLY A 117 -15.95 7.80 1.11
N MET A 118 -15.86 6.55 1.60
CA MET A 118 -15.72 6.23 3.02
C MET A 118 -14.36 6.67 3.55
N ASN A 119 -14.32 7.18 4.79
CA ASN A 119 -13.11 7.39 5.54
C ASN A 119 -12.58 6.06 6.12
N GLY A 120 -11.42 6.11 6.78
CA GLY A 120 -10.79 4.90 7.32
C GLY A 120 -11.61 4.19 8.39
N ILE A 121 -12.34 4.94 9.24
CA ILE A 121 -13.19 4.37 10.27
C ILE A 121 -14.42 3.68 9.65
N GLN A 122 -15.17 4.38 8.80
CA GLN A 122 -16.33 3.82 8.10
C GLN A 122 -15.97 2.53 7.35
N ARG A 123 -14.88 2.54 6.57
CA ARG A 123 -14.43 1.38 5.82
C ARG A 123 -14.14 0.16 6.71
N ASP A 124 -13.48 0.37 7.86
CA ASP A 124 -13.01 -0.72 8.71
C ASP A 124 -14.06 -1.12 9.79
N THR A 125 -15.24 -0.47 9.83
CA THR A 125 -16.36 -0.82 10.72
C THR A 125 -17.57 -1.45 10.00
N GLU A 126 -17.77 -1.14 8.72
CA GLU A 126 -18.86 -1.70 7.94
C GLU A 126 -18.53 -3.12 7.48
N ASP A 127 -19.40 -4.10 7.75
CA ASP A 127 -19.17 -5.53 7.47
C ASP A 127 -18.84 -5.81 6.02
N PHE A 128 -19.66 -5.31 5.09
CA PHE A 128 -19.45 -5.52 3.66
C PHE A 128 -18.09 -4.95 3.19
N SER A 129 -17.67 -3.84 3.75
CA SER A 129 -16.41 -3.19 3.39
C SER A 129 -15.20 -3.95 3.94
N ARG A 130 -15.30 -4.49 5.16
CA ARG A 130 -14.29 -5.38 5.73
C ARG A 130 -14.11 -6.64 4.90
N ASP A 131 -15.20 -7.26 4.49
CA ASP A 131 -15.16 -8.48 3.69
C ASP A 131 -14.50 -8.24 2.31
N VAL A 132 -14.84 -7.16 1.64
CA VAL A 132 -14.17 -6.76 0.39
C VAL A 132 -12.69 -6.45 0.64
N SER A 133 -12.35 -5.75 1.72
CA SER A 133 -10.96 -5.44 2.10
C SER A 133 -10.13 -6.72 2.28
N ILE A 134 -10.67 -7.71 2.99
CA ILE A 134 -10.02 -9.01 3.25
C ILE A 134 -9.79 -9.76 1.93
N ARG A 135 -10.80 -9.82 1.05
CA ARG A 135 -10.69 -10.48 -0.26
C ARG A 135 -9.65 -9.81 -1.16
N LEU A 136 -9.62 -8.48 -1.22
CA LEU A 136 -8.60 -7.70 -1.95
C LEU A 136 -7.18 -8.02 -1.46
N ALA A 137 -6.98 -8.02 -0.14
CA ALA A 137 -5.68 -8.35 0.46
C ALA A 137 -5.29 -9.81 0.22
N SER A 138 -6.23 -10.75 0.32
CA SER A 138 -6.00 -12.18 0.06
C SER A 138 -5.48 -12.42 -1.35
N GLU A 139 -6.09 -11.82 -2.37
CA GLU A 139 -5.61 -11.90 -3.75
C GLU A 139 -4.18 -11.36 -3.86
N ALA A 140 -3.89 -10.19 -3.27
CA ALA A 140 -2.55 -9.60 -3.30
C ALA A 140 -1.51 -10.45 -2.57
N ILE A 141 -1.86 -11.06 -1.43
CA ILE A 141 -0.99 -11.99 -0.67
C ILE A 141 -0.67 -13.22 -1.52
N ARG A 142 -1.69 -13.84 -2.13
CA ARG A 142 -1.52 -15.03 -2.97
C ARG A 142 -0.61 -14.76 -4.16
N VAL A 143 -0.78 -13.62 -4.82
CA VAL A 143 0.10 -13.19 -5.93
C VAL A 143 1.52 -12.98 -5.44
N GLY A 144 1.72 -12.27 -4.33
CA GLY A 144 3.07 -12.01 -3.80
C GLY A 144 3.80 -13.28 -3.35
N ARG A 145 3.08 -14.24 -2.75
CA ARG A 145 3.63 -15.56 -2.39
C ARG A 145 4.03 -16.36 -3.64
N ALA A 146 3.22 -16.32 -4.69
CA ALA A 146 3.54 -16.99 -5.96
C ALA A 146 4.76 -16.36 -6.66
N LEU A 147 5.02 -15.07 -6.44
CA LEU A 147 6.24 -14.37 -6.87
C LEU A 147 7.45 -14.65 -5.96
N GLY A 148 7.30 -15.39 -4.85
CA GLY A 148 8.37 -15.73 -3.92
C GLY A 148 8.71 -14.66 -2.90
N TYR A 149 7.84 -13.67 -2.65
CA TYR A 149 8.07 -12.63 -1.66
C TYR A 149 7.75 -13.11 -0.24
N ASP A 150 8.61 -12.77 0.71
CA ASP A 150 8.41 -13.00 2.14
C ASP A 150 7.56 -11.84 2.72
N ILE A 151 6.25 -12.02 2.68
CA ILE A 151 5.28 -11.00 3.06
C ILE A 151 5.10 -10.98 4.57
N GLU A 152 5.36 -9.82 5.18
CA GLU A 152 5.16 -9.60 6.61
C GLU A 152 3.66 -9.45 6.96
N SER A 153 3.35 -9.49 8.25
CA SER A 153 1.99 -9.22 8.74
C SER A 153 1.47 -7.85 8.31
N LEU A 154 0.18 -7.74 8.02
CA LEU A 154 -0.47 -6.52 7.54
C LEU A 154 -1.08 -5.72 8.69
N GLY A 155 -0.27 -4.84 9.30
CA GLY A 155 -0.73 -4.06 10.44
C GLY A 155 -1.06 -4.91 11.67
N GLY A 156 -0.34 -6.01 11.86
CA GLY A 156 -0.52 -6.98 12.93
C GLY A 156 -1.34 -8.22 12.53
N MET A 157 -2.10 -8.16 11.43
CA MET A 157 -2.83 -9.30 10.91
C MET A 157 -1.89 -10.28 10.21
N GLU A 158 -1.90 -11.53 10.63
CA GLU A 158 -1.17 -12.60 9.97
C GLU A 158 -1.72 -12.84 8.56
N THR A 159 -0.82 -12.92 7.58
CA THR A 159 -1.23 -13.07 6.16
C THR A 159 -1.98 -14.35 5.88
N GLN A 160 -1.75 -15.42 6.67
CA GLN A 160 -2.51 -16.66 6.52
C GLN A 160 -3.96 -16.50 6.95
N TRP A 161 -4.23 -15.80 8.06
CA TRP A 161 -5.61 -15.55 8.49
C TRP A 161 -6.42 -14.76 7.45
N ILE A 162 -5.77 -13.81 6.76
CA ILE A 162 -6.44 -13.04 5.69
C ILE A 162 -6.82 -13.96 4.52
N VAL A 163 -5.94 -14.90 4.17
CA VAL A 163 -6.21 -15.88 3.09
C VAL A 163 -7.31 -16.83 3.48
N ASP A 164 -7.27 -17.37 4.71
CA ASP A 164 -8.27 -18.31 5.23
C ASP A 164 -9.62 -17.64 5.41
N ALA A 165 -9.66 -16.39 5.89
CA ALA A 165 -10.88 -15.59 6.00
C ALA A 165 -11.56 -15.39 4.64
N ALA A 166 -10.78 -15.06 3.61
CA ALA A 166 -11.28 -14.91 2.24
C ALA A 166 -11.77 -16.25 1.65
N ALA A 167 -11.24 -17.38 2.10
CA ALA A 167 -11.69 -18.71 1.73
C ALA A 167 -12.95 -19.19 2.49
N GLY A 168 -13.44 -18.41 3.46
CA GLY A 168 -14.68 -18.69 4.19
C GLY A 168 -14.48 -19.26 5.59
N ASP A 169 -13.23 -19.32 6.11
CA ASP A 169 -12.97 -19.73 7.50
C ASP A 169 -13.55 -18.69 8.47
N THR A 170 -14.51 -19.10 9.28
CA THR A 170 -15.26 -18.22 10.20
C THR A 170 -14.37 -17.68 11.34
N GLU A 171 -13.46 -18.49 11.87
CA GLU A 171 -12.57 -18.05 12.94
C GLU A 171 -11.59 -16.97 12.42
N ALA A 172 -11.00 -17.22 11.25
CA ALA A 172 -10.11 -16.26 10.60
C ALA A 172 -10.87 -14.96 10.22
N GLN A 173 -12.12 -15.05 9.75
CA GLN A 173 -12.96 -13.89 9.47
C GLN A 173 -13.18 -13.03 10.72
N ASN A 174 -13.54 -13.65 11.84
CA ASN A 174 -13.76 -12.94 13.09
C ASN A 174 -12.46 -12.27 13.57
N ARG A 175 -11.32 -12.97 13.56
CA ARG A 175 -10.02 -12.39 13.90
C ARG A 175 -9.68 -11.19 13.03
N CYS A 176 -9.79 -11.30 11.71
CA CYS A 176 -9.50 -10.19 10.80
C CYS A 176 -10.43 -8.99 11.03
N ARG A 177 -11.71 -9.23 11.33
CA ARG A 177 -12.67 -8.16 11.65
C ARG A 177 -12.35 -7.46 12.96
N ASP A 178 -11.95 -8.22 13.99
CA ASP A 178 -11.55 -7.68 15.30
C ASP A 178 -10.26 -6.84 15.16
N ASP A 179 -9.25 -7.31 14.43
CA ASP A 179 -8.02 -6.57 14.18
C ASP A 179 -8.28 -5.26 13.40
N LEU A 180 -9.16 -5.27 12.41
CA LEU A 180 -9.56 -4.06 11.68
C LEU A 180 -10.31 -3.08 12.60
N ALA A 181 -11.19 -3.58 13.46
CA ALA A 181 -11.90 -2.76 14.45
C ALA A 181 -10.94 -2.14 15.47
N GLU A 182 -9.95 -2.91 15.95
CA GLU A 182 -8.92 -2.41 16.86
C GLU A 182 -8.08 -1.30 16.23
N GLN A 183 -7.66 -1.49 14.97
CA GLN A 183 -6.93 -0.47 14.22
C GLN A 183 -7.73 0.84 14.07
N CYS A 184 -9.07 0.78 14.07
CA CYS A 184 -9.92 1.98 13.99
C CYS A 184 -9.78 2.89 15.21
N LYS A 185 -9.50 2.35 16.41
CA LYS A 185 -9.35 3.13 17.66
C LYS A 185 -8.20 4.14 17.59
N HIS A 186 -7.21 3.87 16.74
CA HIS A 186 -6.03 4.71 16.57
C HIS A 186 -6.11 5.65 15.35
N ARG A 187 -7.29 5.72 14.68
CA ARG A 187 -7.46 6.57 13.49
C ARG A 187 -8.00 7.95 13.87
N THR A 188 -7.46 8.95 13.19
CA THR A 188 -8.01 10.31 13.26
C THR A 188 -9.36 10.36 12.52
N PRO A 189 -10.44 10.88 13.13
CA PRO A 189 -11.71 11.07 12.46
C PRO A 189 -11.56 11.88 11.16
N GLY A 190 -12.21 11.42 10.11
CA GLY A 190 -12.17 12.08 8.80
C GLY A 190 -10.94 11.79 7.94
N GLN A 191 -9.89 11.14 8.48
CA GLN A 191 -8.71 10.76 7.72
C GLN A 191 -9.08 9.83 6.54
N ARG A 192 -8.58 10.17 5.37
CA ARG A 192 -8.78 9.39 4.13
C ARG A 192 -7.46 8.94 3.54
N PRO A 193 -7.40 7.72 2.96
CA PRO A 193 -6.27 7.30 2.13
C PRO A 193 -6.04 8.27 0.96
N SER A 194 -4.81 8.29 0.43
CA SER A 194 -4.38 9.20 -0.64
C SER A 194 -5.32 9.19 -1.84
N MET A 195 -5.72 8.00 -2.31
CA MET A 195 -6.59 7.84 -3.47
C MET A 195 -7.99 8.44 -3.25
N GLY A 196 -8.55 8.34 -2.03
CA GLY A 196 -9.79 9.04 -1.68
C GLY A 196 -9.63 10.57 -1.65
N GLN A 197 -8.45 11.07 -1.32
CA GLN A 197 -8.13 12.49 -1.41
C GLN A 197 -8.02 12.94 -2.88
N ASP A 198 -7.41 12.11 -3.75
CA ASP A 198 -7.26 12.42 -5.18
C ASP A 198 -8.61 12.57 -5.88
N ILE A 199 -9.55 11.65 -5.66
CA ILE A 199 -10.91 11.76 -6.20
C ILE A 199 -11.57 13.08 -5.76
N ARG A 200 -11.47 13.44 -4.47
CA ARG A 200 -12.04 14.72 -3.98
C ARG A 200 -11.41 15.97 -4.59
N LYS A 201 -10.15 15.87 -4.97
CA LYS A 201 -9.39 16.95 -5.62
C LYS A 201 -9.49 16.92 -7.14
N GLY A 202 -10.29 16.00 -7.72
CA GLY A 202 -10.42 15.81 -9.17
C GLY A 202 -9.14 15.37 -9.85
N ARG A 203 -8.28 14.64 -9.12
CA ARG A 203 -7.00 14.15 -9.62
C ARG A 203 -7.12 12.71 -10.08
N ARG A 204 -6.31 12.33 -11.06
CA ARG A 204 -6.13 10.92 -11.42
C ARG A 204 -5.52 10.15 -10.24
N THR A 205 -6.04 8.95 -9.99
CA THR A 205 -5.58 8.09 -8.90
C THR A 205 -4.43 7.16 -9.29
N GLU A 206 -3.86 6.49 -8.29
CA GLU A 206 -2.83 5.44 -8.46
C GLU A 206 -3.44 4.04 -8.65
N ILE A 207 -4.73 3.90 -8.98
CA ILE A 207 -5.43 2.60 -9.01
C ILE A 207 -4.76 1.59 -9.92
N ASP A 208 -4.25 2.02 -11.09
CA ASP A 208 -3.54 1.16 -12.04
C ASP A 208 -2.23 0.58 -11.47
N PHE A 209 -1.59 1.33 -10.56
CA PHE A 209 -0.30 0.96 -9.96
C PHE A 209 -0.44 0.24 -8.62
N ILE A 210 -1.63 0.22 -8.03
CA ILE A 210 -1.94 -0.50 -6.79
C ILE A 210 -2.71 -1.77 -7.13
N ASN A 211 -4.04 -1.68 -7.27
CA ASN A 211 -4.87 -2.85 -7.54
C ASN A 211 -4.65 -3.38 -8.97
N GLY A 212 -4.46 -2.50 -9.97
CA GLY A 212 -4.13 -2.90 -11.34
C GLY A 212 -2.80 -3.63 -11.43
N PHE A 213 -1.80 -3.23 -10.65
CA PHE A 213 -0.53 -3.96 -10.57
C PHE A 213 -0.69 -5.39 -10.03
N ILE A 214 -1.57 -5.58 -9.02
CA ILE A 214 -1.90 -6.93 -8.52
C ILE A 214 -2.55 -7.77 -9.62
N VAL A 215 -3.46 -7.19 -10.40
CA VAL A 215 -4.12 -7.87 -11.53
C VAL A 215 -3.09 -8.30 -12.59
N ASP A 216 -2.17 -7.42 -12.95
CA ASP A 216 -1.15 -7.72 -13.95
C ASP A 216 -0.17 -8.81 -13.46
N LYS A 217 0.31 -8.69 -12.21
CA LYS A 217 1.18 -9.70 -11.60
C LYS A 217 0.47 -11.03 -11.36
N GLY A 218 -0.83 -11.01 -11.04
CA GLY A 218 -1.65 -12.21 -10.94
C GLY A 218 -1.69 -12.98 -12.27
N ARG A 219 -1.86 -12.28 -13.41
CA ARG A 219 -1.80 -12.90 -14.74
C ARG A 219 -0.43 -13.52 -15.05
N GLU A 220 0.67 -12.85 -14.66
CA GLU A 220 2.02 -13.36 -14.84
C GLU A 220 2.27 -14.69 -14.13
N VAL A 221 1.66 -14.90 -12.95
CA VAL A 221 1.86 -16.10 -12.11
C VAL A 221 0.66 -17.05 -12.07
N GLY A 222 -0.37 -16.81 -12.88
CA GLY A 222 -1.54 -17.69 -12.98
C GLY A 222 -2.47 -17.64 -11.77
N ILE A 223 -2.49 -16.55 -11.01
CA ILE A 223 -3.39 -16.32 -9.86
C ILE A 223 -4.52 -15.38 -10.28
N GLU A 224 -5.76 -15.83 -10.17
CA GLU A 224 -6.93 -15.02 -10.44
C GLU A 224 -7.11 -13.93 -9.35
N THR A 225 -7.48 -12.71 -9.80
CA THR A 225 -7.66 -11.53 -8.94
C THR A 225 -8.94 -10.77 -9.31
N PRO A 226 -10.12 -11.45 -9.26
CA PRO A 226 -11.37 -10.89 -9.74
C PRO A 226 -11.82 -9.66 -8.93
N VAL A 227 -11.60 -9.65 -7.61
CA VAL A 227 -12.03 -8.54 -6.75
C VAL A 227 -11.18 -7.29 -7.00
N ASN A 228 -9.85 -7.46 -7.17
CA ASN A 228 -8.98 -6.36 -7.56
C ASN A 228 -9.33 -5.81 -8.95
N MET A 229 -9.63 -6.68 -9.91
CA MET A 229 -10.02 -6.28 -11.26
C MET A 229 -11.33 -5.49 -11.25
N ALA A 230 -12.34 -5.94 -10.53
CA ALA A 230 -13.62 -5.24 -10.39
C ALA A 230 -13.43 -3.86 -9.72
N LEU A 231 -12.62 -3.78 -8.66
CA LEU A 231 -12.34 -2.51 -7.99
C LEU A 231 -11.62 -1.52 -8.91
N VAL A 232 -10.69 -1.97 -9.76
CA VAL A 232 -10.03 -1.13 -10.77
C VAL A 232 -11.05 -0.51 -11.71
N ASP A 233 -12.00 -1.28 -12.23
CA ASP A 233 -13.06 -0.76 -13.11
C ASP A 233 -13.91 0.29 -12.40
N LEU A 234 -14.37 -0.01 -11.17
CA LEU A 234 -15.21 0.90 -10.39
C LEU A 234 -14.50 2.24 -10.13
N VAL A 235 -13.23 2.21 -9.69
CA VAL A 235 -12.47 3.45 -9.43
C VAL A 235 -12.28 4.26 -10.72
N LYS A 236 -11.98 3.62 -11.84
CA LYS A 236 -11.86 4.30 -13.15
C LYS A 236 -13.17 4.93 -13.59
N ARG A 237 -14.30 4.30 -13.34
CA ARG A 237 -15.62 4.87 -13.64
C ARG A 237 -15.91 6.11 -12.77
N VAL A 238 -15.50 6.07 -11.48
CA VAL A 238 -15.60 7.24 -10.62
C VAL A 238 -14.68 8.37 -11.10
N GLU A 239 -13.44 8.07 -11.51
CA GLU A 239 -12.51 9.06 -12.07
C GLU A 239 -13.06 9.76 -13.30
N ARG A 240 -13.79 9.04 -14.17
CA ARG A 240 -14.41 9.61 -15.38
C ARG A 240 -15.76 10.30 -15.12
N GLY A 241 -16.24 10.28 -13.86
CA GLY A 241 -17.54 10.85 -13.52
C GLY A 241 -18.75 10.01 -14.01
N GLU A 242 -18.53 8.79 -14.46
CA GLU A 242 -19.57 7.85 -14.88
C GLU A 242 -20.31 7.24 -13.67
N LEU A 243 -19.70 7.27 -12.51
CA LEU A 243 -20.20 6.70 -11.27
C LEU A 243 -19.93 7.67 -10.12
N ALA A 244 -20.95 8.00 -9.33
CA ALA A 244 -20.77 8.76 -8.10
C ALA A 244 -20.15 7.88 -7.01
N GLN A 245 -19.34 8.48 -6.11
CA GLN A 245 -18.87 7.78 -4.93
C GLN A 245 -20.05 7.31 -4.07
N SER A 246 -20.14 6.02 -3.80
CA SER A 246 -21.16 5.42 -2.93
C SER A 246 -20.66 4.12 -2.30
N PRO A 247 -20.99 3.85 -1.02
CA PRO A 247 -20.77 2.53 -0.40
C PRO A 247 -21.40 1.37 -1.20
N ASP A 248 -22.49 1.63 -1.92
CA ASP A 248 -23.18 0.62 -2.72
C ASP A 248 -22.36 0.11 -3.90
N ASN A 249 -21.38 0.88 -4.36
CA ASN A 249 -20.53 0.52 -5.49
C ASN A 249 -19.76 -0.79 -5.28
N VAL A 250 -19.48 -1.16 -4.04
CA VAL A 250 -18.66 -2.35 -3.70
C VAL A 250 -19.45 -3.51 -3.09
N LYS A 251 -20.76 -3.39 -2.93
CA LYS A 251 -21.58 -4.46 -2.36
C LYS A 251 -21.73 -5.69 -3.27
N GLY A 252 -21.35 -5.59 -4.52
CA GLY A 252 -21.45 -6.64 -5.54
C GLY A 252 -20.14 -7.29 -5.96
N ILE A 253 -19.01 -6.92 -5.37
CA ILE A 253 -17.68 -7.42 -5.74
C ILE A 253 -17.05 -8.28 -4.66
#